data_b5ac0aa06dae7edc14731e7e483a60a6
#
_entry.id   b5ac0aa06dae7edc14731e7e483a60a6
#
_cell.length_a   1.000
_cell.length_b   1.000
_cell.length_c   1.000
_cell.angle_alpha   90.00
_cell.angle_beta   90.00
_cell.angle_gamma   90.00
#
_symmetry.space_group_name_H-M   'P 1'
#
loop_
_entity.id
_entity.type
_entity.pdbx_description
1 polymer ?
#
loop_
_entity_poly.entity_id
_entity_poly.type
_entity_poly.pdbx_seq_one_letter_code
_entity_poly.pdbx_strand_id
1 'polypeptide(L)' 'MSITITLEQDEALVLFELLASEKLEASVDTPERNALWALEGLLEKQLAEPFSPNYSELLQEARQSLLERYGR' A
#
# COMPACT_ATOMS: atom_id res chain seq x y z
N MET A 1 -17.12 8.11 14.21
CA MET A 1 -17.34 6.76 13.69
C MET A 1 -16.12 6.29 12.91
N SER A 2 -15.71 5.04 13.11
CA SER A 2 -14.57 4.48 12.37
C SER A 2 -15.03 3.36 11.44
N ILE A 3 -14.23 3.12 10.41
CA ILE A 3 -14.50 2.07 9.43
C ILE A 3 -13.32 1.13 9.41
N THR A 4 -13.60 -0.17 9.50
CA THR A 4 -12.57 -1.19 9.44
C THR A 4 -12.67 -1.95 8.13
N ILE A 5 -11.54 -2.11 7.43
CA ILE A 5 -11.47 -2.90 6.22
C ILE A 5 -10.36 -3.95 6.37
N THR A 6 -10.48 -5.02 5.60
CA THR A 6 -9.46 -6.08 5.60
C THR A 6 -8.85 -6.17 4.21
N LEU A 7 -7.52 -6.13 4.16
CA LEU A 7 -6.76 -6.28 2.91
C LEU A 7 -5.93 -7.56 3.00
N GLU A 8 -5.80 -8.24 1.86
CA GLU A 8 -4.84 -9.33 1.77
C GLU A 8 -3.43 -8.73 1.78
N GLN A 9 -2.44 -9.54 2.17
CA GLN A 9 -1.08 -9.04 2.32
C GLN A 9 -0.51 -8.45 1.04
N ASP A 10 -0.77 -9.08 -0.11
CA ASP A 10 -0.28 -8.58 -1.39
C ASP A 10 -0.90 -7.24 -1.75
N GLU A 11 -2.19 -7.07 -1.47
CA GLU A 11 -2.88 -5.81 -1.69
C GLU A 11 -2.28 -4.70 -0.82
N ALA A 12 -2.04 -5.02 0.45
CA ALA A 12 -1.50 -4.05 1.40
C ALA A 12 -0.09 -3.61 1.01
N LEU A 13 0.77 -4.54 0.58
CA LEU A 13 2.14 -4.23 0.18
C LEU A 13 2.18 -3.32 -1.04
N VAL A 14 1.43 -3.65 -2.08
CA VAL A 14 1.43 -2.87 -3.32
C VAL A 14 0.85 -1.48 -3.05
N LEU A 15 -0.23 -1.42 -2.28
CA LEU A 15 -0.85 -0.15 -1.93
C LEU A 15 0.09 0.73 -1.11
N PHE A 16 0.76 0.13 -0.11
CA PHE A 16 1.71 0.87 0.71
C PHE A 16 2.83 1.46 -0.14
N GLU A 17 3.39 0.68 -1.06
CA GLU A 17 4.46 1.15 -1.92
C GLU A 17 3.99 2.31 -2.80
N LEU A 18 2.77 2.23 -3.33
CA LEU A 18 2.21 3.31 -4.13
C LEU A 18 2.09 4.60 -3.32
N LEU A 19 1.60 4.48 -2.09
CA LEU A 19 1.44 5.64 -1.21
C LEU A 19 2.80 6.23 -0.82
N ALA A 20 3.76 5.36 -0.49
CA ALA A 20 5.10 5.79 -0.09
C ALA A 20 5.88 6.45 -1.23
N SER A 21 5.53 6.13 -2.48
CA SER A 21 6.19 6.71 -3.66
C SER A 21 5.80 8.16 -3.92
N GLU A 22 4.79 8.65 -3.23
CA GLU A 22 4.29 10.04 -3.34
C GLU A 22 3.70 10.39 -4.71
N LYS A 23 3.48 9.40 -5.57
CA LYS A 23 2.91 9.64 -6.90
C LYS A 23 1.50 10.22 -6.85
N LEU A 24 0.70 9.74 -5.89
CA LEU A 24 -0.68 10.20 -5.77
C LEU A 24 -0.79 11.59 -5.16
N GLU A 25 0.15 11.95 -4.29
CA GLU A 25 0.13 13.25 -3.62
C GLU A 25 0.20 14.40 -4.62
N ALA A 26 0.95 14.23 -5.69
CA ALA A 26 1.17 15.28 -6.67
C ALA A 26 -0.09 15.60 -7.48
N SER A 27 -1.08 14.71 -7.49
CA SER A 27 -2.27 14.85 -8.33
C SER A 27 -3.55 15.12 -7.55
N VAL A 28 -3.47 15.34 -6.24
CA VAL A 28 -4.67 15.55 -5.41
C VAL A 28 -4.53 16.78 -4.52
N ASP A 29 -5.67 17.27 -4.04
CA ASP A 29 -5.72 18.43 -3.14
C ASP A 29 -5.46 18.01 -1.69
N THR A 30 -5.36 19.01 -0.81
CA THR A 30 -4.99 18.80 0.59
C THR A 30 -5.87 17.80 1.35
N PRO A 31 -7.21 17.85 1.27
CA PRO A 31 -8.01 16.86 2.00
C PRO A 31 -7.72 15.42 1.56
N GLU A 32 -7.58 15.20 0.26
CA GLU A 32 -7.29 13.88 -0.29
C GLU A 32 -5.90 13.43 0.10
N ARG A 33 -4.94 14.36 0.08
CA ARG A 33 -3.56 14.07 0.52
C ARG A 33 -3.53 13.63 1.97
N ASN A 34 -4.29 14.30 2.82
CA ASN A 34 -4.37 13.94 4.24
C ASN A 34 -4.94 12.54 4.42
N ALA A 35 -5.94 12.18 3.62
CA ALA A 35 -6.52 10.83 3.66
C ALA A 35 -5.51 9.78 3.22
N LEU A 36 -4.73 10.07 2.19
CA LEU A 36 -3.68 9.16 1.71
C LEU A 36 -2.61 8.96 2.79
N TRP A 37 -2.19 10.03 3.44
CA TRP A 37 -1.22 9.95 4.52
C TRP A 37 -1.75 9.13 5.70
N ALA A 38 -3.03 9.28 6.02
CA ALA A 38 -3.65 8.51 7.10
C ALA A 38 -3.61 7.02 6.76
N LEU A 39 -3.96 6.66 5.53
CA LEU A 39 -3.94 5.27 5.07
C LEU A 39 -2.51 4.72 5.08
N GLU A 40 -1.55 5.48 4.59
CA GLU A 40 -0.15 5.07 4.61
C GLU A 40 0.33 4.77 6.02
N GLY A 41 0.00 5.64 6.97
CA GLY A 41 0.37 5.44 8.38
C GLY A 41 -0.24 4.20 8.99
N LEU A 42 -1.50 3.92 8.66
CA LEU A 42 -2.17 2.71 9.15
C LEU A 42 -1.52 1.45 8.58
N LEU A 43 -1.19 1.46 7.30
CA LEU A 43 -0.52 0.32 6.66
C LEU A 43 0.89 0.12 7.22
N GLU A 44 1.62 1.21 7.44
CA GLU A 44 2.97 1.14 7.98
C GLU A 44 3.01 0.42 9.33
N LYS A 45 2.00 0.67 10.17
CA LYS A 45 1.92 0.03 11.49
C LYS A 45 1.66 -1.48 11.40
N GLN A 46 1.03 -1.93 10.32
CA GLN A 46 0.63 -3.32 10.17
C GLN A 46 1.63 -4.16 9.37
N LEU A 47 2.50 -3.51 8.59
CA LEU A 47 3.41 -4.21 7.69
C LEU A 47 4.82 -4.26 8.26
N ALA A 48 5.41 -5.46 8.26
CA ALA A 48 6.82 -5.64 8.62
C ALA A 48 7.71 -5.70 7.39
N GLU A 49 7.15 -6.07 6.24
CA GLU A 49 7.88 -6.31 5.00
C GLU A 49 8.73 -5.14 4.51
N PRO A 50 8.27 -3.87 4.63
CA PRO A 50 9.10 -2.74 4.20
C PRO A 50 10.46 -2.64 4.90
N PHE A 51 10.59 -3.28 6.06
CA PHE A 51 11.84 -3.29 6.82
C PHE A 51 12.70 -4.53 6.55
N SER A 52 12.25 -5.42 5.68
CA SER A 52 12.98 -6.64 5.33
C SER A 52 14.07 -6.36 4.32
N PRO A 53 15.23 -7.04 4.42
CA PRO A 53 16.31 -6.87 3.43
C PRO A 53 15.88 -7.27 2.01
N ASN A 54 14.89 -8.15 1.88
CA ASN A 54 14.41 -8.61 0.57
C ASN A 54 13.07 -7.98 0.20
N TYR A 55 12.83 -6.75 0.65
CA TYR A 55 11.55 -6.09 0.40
C TYR A 55 11.21 -6.00 -1.10
N SER A 56 12.19 -5.70 -1.95
CA SER A 56 11.90 -5.56 -3.38
C SER A 56 11.43 -6.88 -4.00
N GLU A 57 11.93 -8.01 -3.51
CA GLU A 57 11.46 -9.32 -3.96
C GLU A 57 10.05 -9.60 -3.48
N LEU A 58 9.76 -9.28 -2.21
CA LEU A 58 8.43 -9.44 -1.64
C LEU A 58 7.41 -8.58 -2.39
N LEU A 59 7.79 -7.37 -2.74
CA LEU A 59 6.94 -6.46 -3.48
C LEU A 59 6.66 -7.00 -4.89
N GLN A 60 7.69 -7.55 -5.54
CA GLN A 60 7.53 -8.14 -6.87
C GLN A 60 6.57 -9.32 -6.84
N GLU A 61 6.70 -10.18 -5.83
CA GLU A 61 5.80 -11.31 -5.64
C GLU A 61 4.37 -10.84 -5.38
N ALA A 62 4.21 -9.78 -4.59
CA ALA A 62 2.89 -9.21 -4.31
C ALA A 62 2.24 -8.69 -5.58
N ARG A 63 2.99 -7.99 -6.42
CA ARG A 63 2.50 -7.50 -7.70
C ARG A 63 2.05 -8.64 -8.60
N GLN A 64 2.87 -9.70 -8.68
CA GLN A 64 2.55 -10.86 -9.50
C GLN A 64 1.29 -11.56 -8.99
N SER A 65 1.17 -11.69 -7.67
CA SER A 65 0.01 -12.30 -7.04
C SER A 65 -1.28 -11.53 -7.39
N LEU A 66 -1.22 -10.21 -7.39
CA LEU A 66 -2.38 -9.39 -7.75
C LEU A 66 -2.77 -9.58 -9.22
N LEU A 67 -1.77 -9.63 -10.11
CA LEU A 67 -2.03 -9.84 -11.52
C LEU A 67 -2.71 -11.20 -11.76
N GLU A 68 -2.24 -12.24 -11.08
CA GLU A 68 -2.81 -13.58 -11.22
C GLU A 68 -4.23 -13.65 -10.66
N ARG A 69 -4.45 -13.04 -9.50
CA ARG A 69 -5.75 -13.12 -8.81
C ARG A 69 -6.82 -12.32 -9.53
N TYR A 70 -6.49 -11.16 -10.07
CA TYR A 70 -7.46 -10.28 -10.73
C TYR A 70 -7.43 -10.38 -12.26
N GLY A 71 -6.50 -11.14 -12.82
CA GLY A 71 -6.45 -11.40 -14.25
C GLY A 71 -6.08 -10.21 -15.13
N ARG A 72 -5.33 -9.25 -14.60
CA ARG A 72 -4.96 -8.04 -15.35
C ARG A 72 -3.54 -7.63 -15.12
#